data_aa741a918b828311d73c0a56386a37f7
#
_entry.id   aa741a918b828311d73c0a56386a37f7
#
_cell.length_a   1.000
_cell.length_b   1.000
_cell.length_c   1.000
_cell.angle_alpha   90.00
_cell.angle_beta   90.00
_cell.angle_gamma   90.00
#
_symmetry.space_group_name_H-M   'P 1'
#
loop_
_entity.id
_entity.type
_entity.pdbx_description
1 polymer ?
#
loop_
_entity_poly.entity_id
_entity_poly.type
_entity_poly.pdbx_seq_one_letter_code
_entity_poly.pdbx_strand_id
1 'polypeptide(L)'
;MTRPLISPQLRGAIRDQMSATRLRDIHNMWQDEGFQQPTGYVEPVGGERVTLFQQYLNQVNWDDPSETRRAVAVFEQALTPLFNLGESDYMPDRDKIVTRLQRLFVADGYTLDNEGRIMPRSSAPQPNLADLRDGRTIREHLDRISNALATEDAALAIGSAKELMESTAKVVLAETGTRYEDGYDLPKLATLAEEALGIHPQNTAPGPDGSKTVRKTLGAAHTIAQSVAELRNNYGTGHGRSTTPVGLGTRHARLAVNAAQLWCQFLLDTLQDPRAPWRRKNSTF
;
A
#
# COMPACT_ATOMS: atom_id res chain seq x y z
N MET A 1 8.29 10.08 25.25
CA MET A 1 8.52 8.66 24.87
C MET A 1 7.90 8.47 23.51
N THR A 2 8.68 8.14 22.51
CA THR A 2 8.18 7.75 21.17
C THR A 2 7.37 6.47 21.29
N ARG A 3 6.25 6.39 20.61
CA ARG A 3 5.44 5.16 20.55
C ARG A 3 6.19 4.16 19.67
N PRO A 4 6.39 2.90 20.11
CA PRO A 4 7.05 1.89 19.29
C PRO A 4 6.24 1.63 18.00
N LEU A 5 6.93 1.35 16.90
CA LEU A 5 6.32 1.13 15.58
C LEU A 5 5.37 -0.08 15.56
N ILE A 6 5.64 -1.09 16.40
CA ILE A 6 4.75 -2.22 16.66
C ILE A 6 4.45 -2.30 18.16
N SER A 7 3.17 -2.29 18.50
CA SER A 7 2.72 -2.29 19.91
C SER A 7 3.04 -3.61 20.63
N PRO A 8 3.27 -3.57 21.95
CA PRO A 8 3.41 -4.77 22.77
C PRO A 8 2.22 -5.73 22.65
N GLN A 9 1.01 -5.20 22.43
CA GLN A 9 -0.21 -5.97 22.28
C GLN A 9 -0.21 -6.81 21.00
N LEU A 10 0.21 -6.25 19.88
CA LEU A 10 0.33 -6.97 18.60
C LEU A 10 1.44 -8.03 18.69
N ARG A 11 2.61 -7.66 19.23
CA ARG A 11 3.74 -8.60 19.45
C ARG A 11 3.32 -9.81 20.28
N GLY A 12 2.59 -9.58 21.37
CA GLY A 12 2.05 -10.64 22.23
C GLY A 12 1.04 -11.54 21.50
N ALA A 13 0.14 -10.95 20.71
CA ALA A 13 -0.85 -11.71 19.96
C ALA A 13 -0.22 -12.65 18.91
N ILE A 14 0.89 -12.22 18.26
CA ILE A 14 1.65 -13.07 17.32
C ILE A 14 2.44 -14.14 18.08
N ARG A 15 3.15 -13.77 19.15
CA ARG A 15 3.87 -14.72 20.01
C ARG A 15 2.99 -15.88 20.45
N ASP A 16 1.76 -15.61 20.84
CA ASP A 16 0.83 -16.61 21.37
C ASP A 16 0.43 -17.65 20.30
N GLN A 17 0.62 -17.37 19.00
CA GLN A 17 0.42 -18.34 17.92
C GLN A 17 1.55 -19.39 17.84
N MET A 18 2.67 -19.18 18.50
CA MET A 18 3.84 -20.06 18.42
C MET A 18 3.72 -21.36 19.22
N SER A 19 2.63 -21.57 19.94
CA SER A 19 2.44 -22.74 20.83
C SER A 19 2.57 -24.10 20.12
N ALA A 20 2.24 -24.17 18.83
CA ALA A 20 2.34 -25.38 18.01
C ALA A 20 3.57 -25.42 17.08
N THR A 21 4.36 -24.34 17.01
CA THR A 21 5.52 -24.22 16.12
C THR A 21 6.74 -24.92 16.72
N ARG A 22 7.56 -25.61 15.91
CA ARG A 22 8.77 -26.27 16.42
C ARG A 22 9.82 -25.21 16.80
N LEU A 23 10.59 -25.45 17.85
CA LEU A 23 11.67 -24.56 18.31
C LEU A 23 12.66 -24.20 17.17
N ARG A 24 13.02 -25.20 16.37
CA ARG A 24 13.91 -25.01 15.22
C ARG A 24 13.32 -24.02 14.19
N ASP A 25 12.03 -24.12 13.92
CA ASP A 25 11.38 -23.25 12.93
C ASP A 25 11.30 -21.81 13.47
N ILE A 26 11.07 -21.63 14.77
CA ILE A 26 11.16 -20.33 15.43
C ILE A 26 12.57 -19.73 15.29
N HIS A 27 13.62 -20.52 15.54
CA HIS A 27 14.99 -20.05 15.33
C HIS A 27 15.25 -19.63 13.88
N ASN A 28 14.85 -20.47 12.91
CA ASN A 28 15.07 -20.20 11.50
C ASN A 28 14.41 -18.90 11.06
N MET A 29 13.13 -18.68 11.37
CA MET A 29 12.41 -17.44 11.02
C MET A 29 13.16 -16.16 11.42
N TRP A 30 13.73 -16.15 12.63
CA TRP A 30 14.45 -14.99 13.15
C TRP A 30 15.88 -14.88 12.59
N GLN A 31 16.57 -16.01 12.41
CA GLN A 31 17.94 -16.03 11.88
C GLN A 31 17.95 -15.70 10.38
N ASP A 32 16.96 -16.12 9.61
CA ASP A 32 16.81 -15.79 8.18
C ASP A 32 16.69 -14.28 7.98
N GLU A 33 16.07 -13.59 8.94
CA GLU A 33 15.96 -12.12 8.97
C GLU A 33 17.15 -11.44 9.70
N GLY A 34 18.23 -12.18 9.99
CA GLY A 34 19.48 -11.64 10.52
C GLY A 34 19.48 -11.33 12.02
N PHE A 35 18.53 -11.88 12.79
CA PHE A 35 18.55 -11.77 14.24
C PHE A 35 19.41 -12.87 14.85
N GLN A 36 20.20 -12.53 15.87
CA GLN A 36 21.04 -13.48 16.56
C GLN A 36 20.24 -14.36 17.53
N GLN A 37 20.74 -15.56 17.79
CA GLN A 37 20.11 -16.43 18.80
C GLN A 37 20.11 -15.73 20.17
N PRO A 38 18.96 -15.70 20.88
CA PRO A 38 18.88 -15.08 22.19
C PRO A 38 19.82 -15.72 23.19
N THR A 39 20.55 -14.90 23.91
CA THR A 39 21.42 -15.31 25.02
C THR A 39 20.89 -14.72 26.33
N GLY A 40 20.83 -15.52 27.37
CA GLY A 40 20.39 -15.09 28.68
C GLY A 40 19.02 -15.64 29.12
N TYR A 41 18.77 -15.55 30.40
CA TYR A 41 17.50 -15.98 31.00
C TYR A 41 16.40 -14.94 30.78
N VAL A 42 15.24 -15.38 30.35
CA VAL A 42 14.02 -14.59 30.36
C VAL A 42 12.95 -15.35 31.13
N GLU A 43 12.20 -14.63 31.96
CA GLU A 43 11.10 -15.24 32.70
C GLU A 43 10.09 -15.86 31.73
N PRO A 44 9.68 -17.12 31.94
CA PRO A 44 8.76 -17.81 31.05
C PRO A 44 7.40 -17.10 30.99
N VAL A 45 6.96 -16.75 29.76
CA VAL A 45 5.65 -16.10 29.51
C VAL A 45 4.60 -17.12 29.02
N GLY A 46 4.97 -18.39 28.91
CA GLY A 46 4.16 -19.49 28.43
C GLY A 46 4.99 -20.77 28.30
N GLY A 47 4.60 -21.68 27.37
CA GLY A 47 5.45 -22.82 27.03
C GLY A 47 6.77 -22.41 26.41
N GLU A 48 7.72 -23.34 26.30
CA GLU A 48 9.09 -23.10 25.82
C GLU A 48 9.13 -22.37 24.46
N ARG A 49 8.25 -22.70 23.53
CA ARG A 49 8.17 -22.11 22.20
C ARG A 49 7.73 -20.64 22.23
N VAL A 50 6.71 -20.35 23.04
CA VAL A 50 6.19 -18.99 23.26
C VAL A 50 7.25 -18.14 23.96
N THR A 51 7.97 -18.71 24.92
CA THR A 51 9.06 -18.04 25.63
C THR A 51 10.25 -17.76 24.71
N LEU A 52 10.63 -18.72 23.86
CA LEU A 52 11.68 -18.52 22.86
C LEU A 52 11.35 -17.37 21.91
N PHE A 53 10.11 -17.32 21.39
CA PHE A 53 9.70 -16.21 20.53
C PHE A 53 9.73 -14.87 21.26
N GLN A 54 9.33 -14.84 22.56
CA GLN A 54 9.44 -13.65 23.40
C GLN A 54 10.90 -13.19 23.57
N GLN A 55 11.85 -14.12 23.70
CA GLN A 55 13.27 -13.78 23.79
C GLN A 55 13.76 -13.04 22.55
N TYR A 56 13.36 -13.47 21.35
CA TYR A 56 13.66 -12.76 20.12
C TYR A 56 12.99 -11.39 20.07
N LEU A 57 11.70 -11.28 20.43
CA LEU A 57 11.00 -9.99 20.48
C LEU A 57 11.68 -8.96 21.37
N ASN A 58 12.33 -9.41 22.46
CA ASN A 58 13.04 -8.55 23.39
C ASN A 58 14.36 -7.96 22.83
N GLN A 59 14.91 -8.56 21.77
CA GLN A 59 16.13 -8.07 21.11
C GLN A 59 15.85 -6.98 20.09
N VAL A 60 14.62 -6.89 19.58
CA VAL A 60 14.25 -5.94 18.52
C VAL A 60 14.16 -4.53 19.08
N ASN A 61 14.86 -3.59 18.45
CA ASN A 61 14.66 -2.17 18.68
C ASN A 61 13.41 -1.70 17.93
N TRP A 62 12.28 -1.63 18.60
CA TRP A 62 10.98 -1.28 18.03
C TRP A 62 10.82 0.19 17.65
N ASP A 63 11.81 1.03 17.95
CA ASP A 63 11.88 2.43 17.50
C ASP A 63 12.72 2.57 16.22
N ASP A 64 13.43 1.50 15.81
CA ASP A 64 14.19 1.44 14.56
C ASP A 64 13.33 0.86 13.41
N PRO A 65 13.06 1.65 12.35
CA PRO A 65 12.29 1.18 11.20
C PRO A 65 12.91 -0.01 10.47
N SER A 66 14.25 -0.13 10.45
CA SER A 66 14.95 -1.23 9.77
C SER A 66 14.78 -2.54 10.52
N GLU A 67 15.00 -2.54 11.84
CA GLU A 67 14.80 -3.73 12.67
C GLU A 67 13.33 -4.12 12.73
N THR A 68 12.42 -3.15 12.86
CA THR A 68 10.98 -3.41 12.83
C THR A 68 10.55 -4.07 11.51
N ARG A 69 11.09 -3.63 10.36
CA ARG A 69 10.79 -4.25 9.05
C ARG A 69 11.21 -5.71 9.00
N ARG A 70 12.43 -6.05 9.46
CA ARG A 70 12.90 -7.44 9.54
C ARG A 70 12.02 -8.28 10.46
N ALA A 71 11.61 -7.73 11.61
CA ALA A 71 10.71 -8.42 12.52
C ALA A 71 9.29 -8.62 11.92
N VAL A 72 8.81 -7.70 11.07
CA VAL A 72 7.54 -7.87 10.33
C VAL A 72 7.64 -9.02 9.35
N ALA A 73 8.77 -9.22 8.66
CA ALA A 73 8.97 -10.38 7.79
C ALA A 73 8.94 -11.72 8.59
N VAL A 74 9.50 -11.73 9.82
CA VAL A 74 9.33 -12.87 10.73
C VAL A 74 7.85 -13.10 11.08
N PHE A 75 7.08 -12.03 11.28
CA PHE A 75 5.65 -12.15 11.59
C PHE A 75 4.84 -12.74 10.44
N GLU A 76 5.16 -12.41 9.19
CA GLU A 76 4.54 -13.05 8.01
C GLU A 76 4.79 -14.56 8.00
N GLN A 77 6.05 -14.97 8.21
CA GLN A 77 6.40 -16.38 8.31
C GLN A 77 5.68 -17.07 9.49
N ALA A 78 5.64 -16.43 10.65
CA ALA A 78 4.98 -16.93 11.85
C ALA A 78 3.47 -17.11 11.68
N LEU A 79 2.82 -16.28 10.87
CA LEU A 79 1.39 -16.31 10.61
C LEU A 79 1.01 -17.18 9.40
N THR A 80 1.98 -17.61 8.58
CA THR A 80 1.75 -18.47 7.40
C THR A 80 0.81 -19.67 7.68
N PRO A 81 0.92 -20.41 8.82
CA PRO A 81 0.02 -21.52 9.10
C PRO A 81 -1.47 -21.12 9.25
N LEU A 82 -1.76 -19.85 9.57
CA LEU A 82 -3.15 -19.36 9.65
C LEU A 82 -3.77 -19.13 8.26
N PHE A 83 -2.97 -18.95 7.22
CA PHE A 83 -3.41 -18.60 5.87
C PHE A 83 -3.28 -19.76 4.87
N ASN A 84 -2.38 -20.71 5.10
CA ASN A 84 -2.11 -21.86 4.24
C ASN A 84 -2.71 -23.15 4.80
N LEU A 85 -3.96 -23.12 5.28
CA LEU A 85 -4.66 -24.30 5.76
C LEU A 85 -5.08 -25.18 4.57
N GLY A 86 -4.72 -26.48 4.61
CA GLY A 86 -5.26 -27.49 3.71
C GLY A 86 -6.74 -27.80 4.03
N GLU A 87 -7.46 -28.43 3.09
CA GLU A 87 -8.89 -28.79 3.28
C GLU A 87 -9.15 -29.69 4.52
N SER A 88 -8.12 -30.35 5.07
CA SER A 88 -8.19 -31.21 6.26
C SER A 88 -7.82 -30.51 7.57
N ASP A 89 -7.36 -29.27 7.54
CA ASP A 89 -6.85 -28.58 8.72
C ASP A 89 -7.98 -27.82 9.43
N TYR A 90 -8.55 -28.44 10.45
CA TYR A 90 -9.62 -27.85 11.25
C TYR A 90 -9.06 -26.93 12.35
N MET A 91 -9.23 -25.61 12.20
CA MET A 91 -8.90 -24.60 13.21
C MET A 91 -10.15 -23.77 13.55
N PRO A 92 -10.95 -24.15 14.55
CA PRO A 92 -12.30 -23.60 14.79
C PRO A 92 -12.29 -22.08 15.12
N ASP A 93 -11.21 -21.55 15.67
CA ASP A 93 -11.11 -20.13 16.05
C ASP A 93 -10.28 -19.28 15.09
N ARG A 94 -9.88 -19.81 13.92
CA ARG A 94 -9.05 -19.15 12.94
C ARG A 94 -9.57 -17.74 12.57
N ASP A 95 -10.82 -17.64 12.21
CA ASP A 95 -11.40 -16.37 11.75
C ASP A 95 -11.44 -15.31 12.86
N LYS A 96 -11.61 -15.72 14.10
CA LYS A 96 -11.52 -14.83 15.27
C LYS A 96 -10.08 -14.35 15.49
N ILE A 97 -9.11 -15.25 15.35
CA ILE A 97 -7.68 -14.94 15.48
C ILE A 97 -7.27 -13.97 14.38
N VAL A 98 -7.57 -14.27 13.12
CA VAL A 98 -7.25 -13.42 11.96
C VAL A 98 -7.90 -12.04 12.11
N THR A 99 -9.19 -11.97 12.44
CA THR A 99 -9.91 -10.71 12.66
C THR A 99 -9.26 -9.87 13.77
N ARG A 100 -8.85 -10.52 14.87
CA ARG A 100 -8.16 -9.84 15.97
C ARG A 100 -6.80 -9.30 15.52
N LEU A 101 -6.00 -10.09 14.82
CA LEU A 101 -4.70 -9.67 14.30
C LEU A 101 -4.84 -8.52 13.32
N GLN A 102 -5.78 -8.58 12.37
CA GLN A 102 -6.06 -7.50 11.42
C GLN A 102 -6.37 -6.18 12.14
N ARG A 103 -7.19 -6.20 13.20
CA ARG A 103 -7.49 -5.00 14.01
C ARG A 103 -6.24 -4.45 14.70
N LEU A 104 -5.38 -5.31 15.24
CA LEU A 104 -4.14 -4.89 15.91
C LEU A 104 -3.13 -4.31 14.92
N PHE A 105 -2.97 -4.93 13.73
CA PHE A 105 -2.15 -4.38 12.66
C PHE A 105 -2.63 -3.00 12.22
N VAL A 106 -3.95 -2.84 12.02
CA VAL A 106 -4.54 -1.53 11.67
C VAL A 106 -4.26 -0.46 12.73
N ALA A 107 -4.31 -0.81 14.02
CA ALA A 107 -4.02 0.11 15.12
C ALA A 107 -2.55 0.57 15.14
N ASP A 108 -1.63 -0.24 14.63
CA ASP A 108 -0.20 0.04 14.53
C ASP A 108 0.23 0.59 13.16
N GLY A 109 -0.74 0.85 12.25
CA GLY A 109 -0.46 1.44 10.95
C GLY A 109 -0.06 0.43 9.87
N TYR A 110 -0.46 -0.82 10.01
CA TYR A 110 -0.24 -1.89 9.04
C TYR A 110 -1.57 -2.49 8.57
N THR A 111 -1.53 -3.23 7.46
CA THR A 111 -2.61 -4.10 7.00
C THR A 111 -2.09 -5.53 6.96
N LEU A 112 -2.93 -6.48 7.39
CA LEU A 112 -2.73 -7.90 7.20
C LEU A 112 -3.77 -8.38 6.19
N ASP A 113 -3.35 -8.80 5.00
CA ASP A 113 -4.25 -9.27 3.96
C ASP A 113 -4.73 -10.72 4.19
N ASN A 114 -5.58 -11.21 3.29
CA ASN A 114 -6.12 -12.57 3.38
C ASN A 114 -5.12 -13.67 2.94
N GLU A 115 -3.93 -13.27 2.50
CA GLU A 115 -2.81 -14.15 2.12
C GLU A 115 -1.71 -14.15 3.20
N GLY A 116 -1.92 -13.40 4.29
CA GLY A 116 -0.97 -13.32 5.42
C GLY A 116 0.15 -12.31 5.23
N ARG A 117 0.09 -11.45 4.20
CA ARG A 117 1.09 -10.41 3.97
C ARG A 117 0.84 -9.19 4.85
N ILE A 118 1.90 -8.62 5.39
CA ILE A 118 1.85 -7.47 6.29
C ILE A 118 2.47 -6.25 5.57
N MET A 119 1.66 -5.27 5.26
CA MET A 119 2.09 -4.06 4.57
C MET A 119 1.88 -2.83 5.44
N PRO A 120 2.79 -1.84 5.40
CA PRO A 120 2.53 -0.55 6.01
C PRO A 120 1.24 0.04 5.44
N ARG A 121 0.35 0.47 6.32
CA ARG A 121 -0.87 1.15 5.89
C ARG A 121 -0.49 2.51 5.32
N SER A 122 -0.79 2.73 4.04
CA SER A 122 -0.67 4.07 3.50
C SER A 122 -1.64 4.98 4.26
N SER A 123 -1.24 6.22 4.55
CA SER A 123 -2.11 7.20 5.20
C SER A 123 -3.30 7.62 4.30
N ALA A 124 -3.27 7.26 3.03
CA ALA A 124 -4.37 7.44 2.09
C ALA A 124 -5.33 6.24 2.16
N PRO A 125 -6.66 6.45 2.12
CA PRO A 125 -7.63 5.38 1.98
C PRO A 125 -7.28 4.54 0.75
N GLN A 126 -7.36 3.21 0.86
CA GLN A 126 -7.20 2.34 -0.31
C GLN A 126 -8.46 2.46 -1.18
N PRO A 127 -8.33 2.65 -2.49
CA PRO A 127 -9.49 2.70 -3.37
C PRO A 127 -10.26 1.37 -3.33
N ASN A 128 -11.59 1.46 -3.37
CA ASN A 128 -12.41 0.25 -3.55
C ASN A 128 -12.25 -0.25 -4.99
N LEU A 129 -11.51 -1.32 -5.18
CA LEU A 129 -11.21 -1.91 -6.49
C LEU A 129 -12.07 -3.15 -6.81
N ALA A 130 -13.01 -3.52 -5.91
CA ALA A 130 -13.73 -4.78 -6.02
C ALA A 130 -14.64 -4.85 -7.26
N ASP A 131 -15.21 -3.71 -7.67
CA ASP A 131 -16.17 -3.62 -8.75
C ASP A 131 -15.57 -3.16 -10.09
N LEU A 132 -14.25 -3.00 -10.18
CA LEU A 132 -13.57 -2.54 -11.38
C LEU A 132 -13.03 -3.70 -12.20
N ARG A 133 -13.25 -3.67 -13.54
CA ARG A 133 -12.79 -4.72 -14.48
C ARG A 133 -11.29 -4.98 -14.41
N ASP A 134 -10.49 -3.94 -14.21
CA ASP A 134 -9.02 -3.99 -14.19
C ASP A 134 -8.42 -3.59 -12.82
N GLY A 135 -9.16 -3.74 -11.72
CA GLY A 135 -8.69 -3.43 -10.37
C GLY A 135 -7.45 -4.22 -9.94
N ARG A 136 -7.15 -5.34 -10.60
CA ARG A 136 -5.96 -6.15 -10.36
C ARG A 136 -4.66 -5.39 -10.68
N THR A 137 -4.60 -4.73 -11.85
CA THR A 137 -3.41 -3.98 -12.27
C THR A 137 -3.08 -2.84 -11.31
N ILE A 138 -4.12 -2.14 -10.81
CA ILE A 138 -3.96 -1.09 -9.79
C ILE A 138 -3.34 -1.67 -8.51
N ARG A 139 -3.81 -2.84 -8.04
CA ARG A 139 -3.23 -3.52 -6.86
C ARG A 139 -1.77 -3.88 -7.05
N GLU A 140 -1.41 -4.44 -8.20
CA GLU A 140 -0.02 -4.78 -8.52
C GLU A 140 0.92 -3.57 -8.47
N HIS A 141 0.46 -2.38 -8.89
CA HIS A 141 1.24 -1.15 -8.77
C HIS A 141 1.35 -0.68 -7.32
N LEU A 142 0.29 -0.78 -6.52
CA LEU A 142 0.32 -0.43 -5.10
C LEU A 142 1.30 -1.32 -4.31
N ASP A 143 1.31 -2.64 -4.59
CA ASP A 143 2.24 -3.59 -3.99
C ASP A 143 3.69 -3.25 -4.39
N ARG A 144 3.94 -2.93 -5.67
CA ARG A 144 5.26 -2.54 -6.16
C ARG A 144 5.76 -1.25 -5.51
N ILE A 145 4.86 -0.25 -5.33
CA ILE A 145 5.16 0.99 -4.60
C ILE A 145 5.54 0.69 -3.15
N SER A 146 4.76 -0.15 -2.48
CA SER A 146 5.00 -0.52 -1.08
C SER A 146 6.38 -1.16 -0.92
N ASN A 147 6.72 -2.12 -1.79
CA ASN A 147 8.01 -2.79 -1.81
C ASN A 147 9.17 -1.81 -2.09
N ALA A 148 9.02 -0.92 -3.07
CA ALA A 148 10.03 0.07 -3.42
C ALA A 148 10.30 1.06 -2.28
N LEU A 149 9.25 1.51 -1.57
CA LEU A 149 9.41 2.36 -0.37
C LEU A 149 10.05 1.59 0.79
N ALA A 150 9.74 0.30 0.92
CA ALA A 150 10.34 -0.57 1.93
C ALA A 150 11.83 -0.81 1.70
N THR A 151 12.27 -0.90 0.46
CA THR A 151 13.70 -1.06 0.09
C THR A 151 14.43 0.26 -0.14
N GLU A 152 13.77 1.40 0.12
CA GLU A 152 14.29 2.76 -0.11
C GLU A 152 14.69 3.05 -1.57
N ASP A 153 14.14 2.28 -2.53
CA ASP A 153 14.32 2.54 -3.96
C ASP A 153 13.41 3.68 -4.42
N ALA A 154 13.90 4.91 -4.26
CA ALA A 154 13.16 6.12 -4.61
C ALA A 154 12.81 6.18 -6.10
N ALA A 155 13.67 5.70 -6.99
CA ALA A 155 13.46 5.74 -8.43
C ALA A 155 12.37 4.75 -8.86
N LEU A 156 12.38 3.54 -8.32
CA LEU A 156 11.34 2.53 -8.55
C LEU A 156 9.98 2.99 -7.99
N ALA A 157 9.96 3.59 -6.78
CA ALA A 157 8.74 4.11 -6.17
C ALA A 157 8.09 5.22 -7.03
N ILE A 158 8.87 6.17 -7.55
CA ILE A 158 8.39 7.23 -8.44
C ILE A 158 7.91 6.64 -9.79
N GLY A 159 8.64 5.68 -10.35
CA GLY A 159 8.25 4.99 -11.57
C GLY A 159 6.91 4.27 -11.42
N SER A 160 6.75 3.50 -10.35
CA SER A 160 5.52 2.76 -10.04
C SER A 160 4.34 3.69 -9.71
N ALA A 161 4.59 4.85 -9.09
CA ALA A 161 3.57 5.87 -8.86
C ALA A 161 3.01 6.43 -10.18
N LYS A 162 3.87 6.70 -11.16
CA LYS A 162 3.44 7.12 -12.50
C LYS A 162 2.63 6.02 -13.20
N GLU A 163 3.08 4.76 -13.15
CA GLU A 163 2.38 3.61 -13.73
C GLU A 163 1.00 3.38 -13.08
N LEU A 164 0.89 3.57 -11.76
CA LEU A 164 -0.37 3.55 -11.03
C LEU A 164 -1.37 4.59 -11.58
N MET A 165 -0.91 5.82 -11.83
CA MET A 165 -1.75 6.89 -12.38
C MET A 165 -2.18 6.58 -13.82
N GLU A 166 -1.29 6.08 -14.67
CA GLU A 166 -1.62 5.66 -16.04
C GLU A 166 -2.66 4.56 -16.06
N SER A 167 -2.49 3.54 -15.22
CA SER A 167 -3.45 2.43 -15.11
C SER A 167 -4.80 2.91 -14.60
N THR A 168 -4.82 3.80 -13.62
CA THR A 168 -6.08 4.39 -13.10
C THR A 168 -6.79 5.22 -14.18
N ALA A 169 -6.07 6.05 -14.92
CA ALA A 169 -6.66 6.82 -16.02
C ALA A 169 -7.27 5.90 -17.09
N LYS A 170 -6.56 4.83 -17.48
CA LYS A 170 -7.05 3.85 -18.45
C LYS A 170 -8.29 3.11 -17.97
N VAL A 171 -8.35 2.73 -16.69
CA VAL A 171 -9.55 2.15 -16.06
C VAL A 171 -10.72 3.11 -16.17
N VAL A 172 -10.55 4.37 -15.81
CA VAL A 172 -11.59 5.40 -15.91
C VAL A 172 -12.07 5.56 -17.35
N LEU A 173 -11.17 5.61 -18.32
CA LEU A 173 -11.51 5.75 -19.74
C LEU A 173 -12.29 4.54 -20.24
N ALA A 174 -11.89 3.32 -19.85
CA ALA A 174 -12.59 2.09 -20.20
C ALA A 174 -14.02 2.04 -19.61
N GLU A 175 -14.16 2.38 -18.31
CA GLU A 175 -15.47 2.38 -17.62
C GLU A 175 -16.42 3.47 -18.12
N THR A 176 -15.89 4.61 -18.58
CA THR A 176 -16.68 5.70 -19.19
C THR A 176 -16.94 5.51 -20.68
N GLY A 177 -16.36 4.47 -21.32
CA GLY A 177 -16.46 4.23 -22.75
C GLY A 177 -15.70 5.25 -23.61
N THR A 178 -14.74 5.98 -23.02
CA THR A 178 -13.96 6.98 -23.72
C THR A 178 -12.76 6.33 -24.42
N ARG A 179 -12.62 6.56 -25.72
CA ARG A 179 -11.52 6.02 -26.53
C ARG A 179 -10.23 6.81 -26.29
N TYR A 180 -9.11 6.11 -26.28
CA TYR A 180 -7.77 6.69 -26.26
C TYR A 180 -6.86 5.88 -27.18
N GLU A 181 -5.72 6.46 -27.58
CA GLU A 181 -4.75 5.81 -28.45
C GLU A 181 -3.62 5.18 -27.62
N ASP A 182 -3.12 4.06 -28.06
CA ASP A 182 -1.93 3.44 -27.50
C ASP A 182 -0.74 4.39 -27.67
N GLY A 183 -0.02 4.63 -26.56
CA GLY A 183 1.13 5.55 -26.57
C GLY A 183 0.86 6.94 -26.01
N TYR A 184 -0.37 7.27 -25.60
CA TYR A 184 -0.61 8.50 -24.85
C TYR A 184 0.16 8.49 -23.52
N ASP A 185 0.84 9.61 -23.23
CA ASP A 185 1.54 9.81 -21.99
C ASP A 185 0.59 10.14 -20.83
N LEU A 186 1.11 10.09 -19.59
CA LEU A 186 0.30 10.36 -18.41
C LEU A 186 -0.41 11.72 -18.44
N PRO A 187 0.21 12.85 -18.82
CA PRO A 187 -0.50 14.13 -18.92
C PRO A 187 -1.73 14.08 -19.82
N LYS A 188 -1.62 13.41 -20.96
CA LYS A 188 -2.73 13.27 -21.92
C LYS A 188 -3.82 12.35 -21.39
N LEU A 189 -3.43 11.21 -20.83
CA LEU A 189 -4.37 10.26 -20.20
C LEU A 189 -5.12 10.89 -19.03
N ALA A 190 -4.42 11.65 -18.19
CA ALA A 190 -5.01 12.35 -17.04
C ALA A 190 -6.08 13.38 -17.50
N THR A 191 -5.73 14.20 -18.48
CA THR A 191 -6.68 15.17 -19.07
C THR A 191 -7.94 14.47 -19.57
N LEU A 192 -7.81 13.41 -20.36
CA LEU A 192 -8.94 12.68 -20.91
C LEU A 192 -9.80 12.01 -19.84
N ALA A 193 -9.18 11.42 -18.83
CA ALA A 193 -9.91 10.80 -17.71
C ALA A 193 -10.69 11.83 -16.87
N GLU A 194 -10.09 12.97 -16.60
CA GLU A 194 -10.74 14.09 -15.89
C GLU A 194 -11.90 14.68 -16.71
N GLU A 195 -11.73 14.82 -18.04
CA GLU A 195 -12.79 15.27 -18.95
C GLU A 195 -13.94 14.24 -19.05
N ALA A 196 -13.62 12.95 -19.12
CA ALA A 196 -14.60 11.86 -19.13
C ALA A 196 -15.46 11.86 -17.86
N LEU A 197 -14.85 12.11 -16.71
CA LEU A 197 -15.54 12.22 -15.43
C LEU A 197 -16.25 13.59 -15.23
N GLY A 198 -16.01 14.58 -16.09
CA GLY A 198 -16.56 15.93 -15.96
C GLY A 198 -15.98 16.78 -14.83
N ILE A 199 -14.76 16.46 -14.41
CA ILE A 199 -14.04 17.12 -13.32
C ILE A 199 -12.78 17.88 -13.77
N HIS A 200 -12.51 17.95 -15.08
CA HIS A 200 -11.40 18.74 -15.57
C HIS A 200 -11.57 20.22 -15.22
N PRO A 201 -10.56 20.92 -14.66
CA PRO A 201 -10.70 22.25 -14.08
C PRO A 201 -11.28 23.30 -15.02
N GLN A 202 -10.98 23.19 -16.33
CA GLN A 202 -11.44 24.16 -17.34
C GLN A 202 -12.87 23.87 -17.83
N ASN A 203 -13.31 22.60 -17.76
CA ASN A 203 -14.56 22.13 -18.39
C ASN A 203 -15.61 21.70 -17.37
N THR A 204 -15.38 21.93 -16.06
CA THR A 204 -16.33 21.56 -15.01
C THR A 204 -17.61 22.38 -15.08
N ALA A 205 -18.75 21.70 -15.19
CA ALA A 205 -20.08 22.33 -15.26
C ALA A 205 -20.43 23.08 -13.96
N PRO A 206 -21.35 24.09 -14.03
CA PRO A 206 -21.88 24.71 -12.82
C PRO A 206 -22.49 23.68 -11.88
N GLY A 207 -22.25 23.84 -10.57
CA GLY A 207 -22.69 22.90 -9.53
C GLY A 207 -21.68 22.87 -8.38
N PRO A 208 -21.77 21.87 -7.49
CA PRO A 208 -20.81 21.73 -6.38
C PRO A 208 -19.37 21.70 -6.85
N ASP A 209 -19.06 20.92 -7.91
CA ASP A 209 -17.71 20.81 -8.50
C ASP A 209 -17.32 22.06 -9.30
N GLY A 210 -18.28 22.83 -9.81
CA GLY A 210 -18.08 24.06 -10.55
C GLY A 210 -17.80 25.30 -9.70
N SER A 211 -17.80 25.19 -8.37
CA SER A 211 -17.47 26.31 -7.50
C SER A 211 -16.01 26.75 -7.70
N LYS A 212 -15.73 28.04 -7.53
CA LYS A 212 -14.36 28.60 -7.70
C LYS A 212 -13.32 27.85 -6.85
N THR A 213 -13.68 27.49 -5.61
CA THR A 213 -12.80 26.82 -4.67
C THR A 213 -12.55 25.38 -5.10
N VAL A 214 -13.58 24.63 -5.46
CA VAL A 214 -13.42 23.25 -5.93
C VAL A 214 -12.63 23.21 -7.22
N ARG A 215 -12.92 24.05 -8.22
CA ARG A 215 -12.12 24.12 -9.45
C ARG A 215 -10.65 24.44 -9.20
N LYS A 216 -10.33 25.27 -8.20
CA LYS A 216 -8.94 25.53 -7.80
C LYS A 216 -8.28 24.24 -7.26
N THR A 217 -8.99 23.46 -6.46
CA THR A 217 -8.51 22.17 -5.92
C THR A 217 -8.34 21.13 -7.04
N LEU A 218 -9.29 21.07 -8.00
CA LEU A 218 -9.17 20.21 -9.18
C LEU A 218 -7.95 20.61 -10.03
N GLY A 219 -7.67 21.91 -10.20
CA GLY A 219 -6.46 22.37 -10.88
C GLY A 219 -5.18 21.95 -10.20
N ALA A 220 -5.16 21.93 -8.86
CA ALA A 220 -4.02 21.42 -8.11
C ALA A 220 -3.86 19.91 -8.30
N ALA A 221 -4.95 19.14 -8.29
CA ALA A 221 -4.93 17.70 -8.55
C ALA A 221 -4.45 17.39 -9.98
N HIS A 222 -4.91 18.14 -10.99
CA HIS A 222 -4.42 18.03 -12.36
C HIS A 222 -2.90 18.30 -12.47
N THR A 223 -2.42 19.34 -11.78
CA THR A 223 -0.98 19.66 -11.73
C THR A 223 -0.15 18.55 -11.09
N ILE A 224 -0.70 17.82 -10.13
CA ILE A 224 -0.06 16.66 -9.52
C ILE A 224 0.28 15.61 -10.59
N ALA A 225 -0.66 15.28 -11.49
CA ALA A 225 -0.43 14.30 -12.54
C ALA A 225 0.73 14.69 -13.47
N GLN A 226 0.78 15.97 -13.86
CA GLN A 226 1.89 16.50 -14.67
C GLN A 226 3.22 16.42 -13.91
N SER A 227 3.24 16.85 -12.66
CA SER A 227 4.45 16.86 -11.82
C SER A 227 5.01 15.48 -11.55
N VAL A 228 4.18 14.47 -11.34
CA VAL A 228 4.62 13.08 -11.15
C VAL A 228 5.23 12.53 -12.45
N ALA A 229 4.63 12.85 -13.61
CA ALA A 229 5.20 12.48 -14.90
C ALA A 229 6.59 13.11 -15.11
N GLU A 230 6.76 14.39 -14.81
CA GLU A 230 8.04 15.09 -14.88
C GLU A 230 9.09 14.53 -13.93
N LEU A 231 8.70 14.24 -12.67
CA LEU A 231 9.59 13.62 -11.70
C LEU A 231 10.09 12.25 -12.21
N ARG A 232 9.20 11.43 -12.76
CA ARG A 232 9.60 10.13 -13.34
C ARG A 232 10.56 10.33 -14.52
N ASN A 233 10.29 11.28 -15.42
CA ASN A 233 11.15 11.54 -16.57
C ASN A 233 12.53 12.03 -16.16
N ASN A 234 12.60 12.81 -15.11
CA ASN A 234 13.87 13.38 -14.60
C ASN A 234 14.64 12.39 -13.70
N TYR A 235 13.97 11.47 -13.01
CA TYR A 235 14.57 10.70 -11.92
C TYR A 235 14.24 9.19 -11.91
N GLY A 236 13.34 8.71 -12.79
CA GLY A 236 12.98 7.29 -12.87
C GLY A 236 14.01 6.44 -13.61
N THR A 237 13.91 5.12 -13.46
CA THR A 237 14.84 4.11 -14.02
C THR A 237 14.73 3.85 -15.53
N GLY A 238 13.83 4.51 -16.24
CA GLY A 238 13.35 4.10 -17.56
C GLY A 238 14.21 4.42 -18.78
N HIS A 239 15.36 5.06 -18.64
CA HIS A 239 16.27 5.29 -19.78
C HIS A 239 17.70 5.11 -19.27
N GLY A 240 18.44 4.13 -19.83
CA GLY A 240 19.81 3.76 -19.46
C GLY A 240 20.73 4.97 -19.28
N ARG A 241 20.68 5.55 -18.09
CA ARG A 241 21.52 6.68 -17.70
C ARG A 241 22.86 6.17 -17.20
N SER A 242 23.91 6.84 -17.59
CA SER A 242 25.28 6.56 -17.15
C SER A 242 25.58 6.99 -15.71
N THR A 243 24.66 7.74 -15.05
CA THR A 243 24.86 8.26 -13.68
C THR A 243 23.56 8.20 -12.87
N THR A 244 23.67 7.80 -11.60
CA THR A 244 22.56 7.85 -10.64
C THR A 244 22.14 9.29 -10.41
N PRO A 245 20.85 9.65 -10.48
CA PRO A 245 20.40 11.01 -10.24
C PRO A 245 20.74 11.43 -8.80
N VAL A 246 21.45 12.52 -8.65
CA VAL A 246 21.81 13.07 -7.33
C VAL A 246 20.67 14.00 -6.86
N GLY A 247 20.24 13.83 -5.60
CA GLY A 247 19.37 14.79 -4.92
C GLY A 247 17.95 14.34 -4.60
N LEU A 248 17.46 13.21 -5.16
CA LEU A 248 16.19 12.63 -4.73
C LEU A 248 16.42 11.56 -3.66
N GLY A 249 15.79 11.76 -2.50
CA GLY A 249 15.77 10.79 -1.41
C GLY A 249 14.35 10.27 -1.16
N THR A 250 14.22 9.36 -0.21
CA THR A 250 12.98 8.70 0.21
C THR A 250 11.81 9.67 0.46
N ARG A 251 12.07 10.88 0.99
CA ARG A 251 11.03 11.90 1.19
C ARG A 251 10.37 12.37 -0.11
N HIS A 252 11.13 12.45 -1.20
CA HIS A 252 10.62 12.88 -2.51
C HIS A 252 9.82 11.75 -3.18
N ALA A 253 10.28 10.50 -3.02
CA ALA A 253 9.52 9.34 -3.46
C ALA A 253 8.18 9.23 -2.72
N ARG A 254 8.17 9.41 -1.41
CA ARG A 254 6.93 9.46 -0.61
C ARG A 254 6.00 10.59 -1.04
N LEU A 255 6.53 11.77 -1.35
CA LEU A 255 5.72 12.87 -1.86
C LEU A 255 5.05 12.50 -3.19
N ALA A 256 5.81 11.97 -4.16
CA ALA A 256 5.28 11.53 -5.45
C ALA A 256 4.23 10.43 -5.31
N VAL A 257 4.48 9.44 -4.47
CA VAL A 257 3.54 8.34 -4.19
C VAL A 257 2.25 8.85 -3.55
N ASN A 258 2.34 9.68 -2.52
CA ASN A 258 1.15 10.23 -1.85
C ASN A 258 0.32 11.10 -2.80
N ALA A 259 0.99 11.89 -3.65
CA ALA A 259 0.35 12.71 -4.66
C ALA A 259 -0.36 11.86 -5.72
N ALA A 260 0.28 10.79 -6.21
CA ALA A 260 -0.31 9.85 -7.14
C ALA A 260 -1.52 9.12 -6.52
N GLN A 261 -1.39 8.63 -5.29
CA GLN A 261 -2.49 7.97 -4.58
C GLN A 261 -3.69 8.89 -4.37
N LEU A 262 -3.47 10.15 -3.97
CA LEU A 262 -4.53 11.14 -3.81
C LEU A 262 -5.29 11.35 -5.12
N TRP A 263 -4.58 11.52 -6.22
CA TRP A 263 -5.19 11.71 -7.54
C TRP A 263 -5.96 10.46 -7.99
N CYS A 264 -5.36 9.28 -7.89
CA CYS A 264 -6.00 8.01 -8.25
C CYS A 264 -7.26 7.75 -7.43
N GLN A 265 -7.19 7.96 -6.11
CA GLN A 265 -8.33 7.80 -5.21
C GLN A 265 -9.48 8.73 -5.62
N PHE A 266 -9.19 9.99 -5.87
CA PHE A 266 -10.20 10.96 -6.26
C PHE A 266 -10.91 10.60 -7.57
N LEU A 267 -10.17 10.11 -8.57
CA LEU A 267 -10.76 9.65 -9.83
C LEU A 267 -11.66 8.43 -9.62
N LEU A 268 -11.21 7.45 -8.85
CA LEU A 268 -11.96 6.23 -8.58
C LEU A 268 -13.20 6.51 -7.73
N ASP A 269 -13.12 7.37 -6.73
CA ASP A 269 -14.27 7.81 -5.94
C ASP A 269 -15.30 8.53 -6.83
N THR A 270 -14.85 9.39 -7.73
CA THR A 270 -15.71 10.08 -8.70
C THR A 270 -16.34 9.10 -9.70
N LEU A 271 -15.58 8.10 -10.14
CA LEU A 271 -16.08 7.05 -11.04
C LEU A 271 -17.22 6.25 -10.38
N GLN A 272 -17.09 5.96 -9.09
CA GLN A 272 -18.06 5.18 -8.32
C GLN A 272 -19.22 5.99 -7.77
N ASP A 273 -19.10 7.33 -7.63
CA ASP A 273 -20.19 8.15 -7.09
C ASP A 273 -21.41 8.12 -8.04
N PRO A 274 -22.57 7.62 -7.58
CA PRO A 274 -23.79 7.60 -8.39
C PRO A 274 -24.30 9.01 -8.76
N ARG A 275 -23.85 10.06 -8.07
CA ARG A 275 -24.23 11.46 -8.32
C ARG A 275 -23.19 12.23 -9.13
N ALA A 276 -22.10 11.58 -9.54
CA ALA A 276 -21.02 12.20 -10.29
C ALA A 276 -21.48 12.84 -11.62
N PRO A 277 -20.85 13.92 -12.08
CA PRO A 277 -21.25 14.66 -13.28
C PRO A 277 -21.33 13.81 -14.53
N TRP A 278 -20.43 12.86 -14.70
CA TRP A 278 -20.34 12.00 -15.89
C TRP A 278 -21.54 11.06 -16.05
N ARG A 279 -22.18 10.64 -14.96
CA ARG A 279 -23.39 9.78 -15.01
C ARG A 279 -24.62 10.51 -15.53
N ARG A 280 -24.68 11.83 -15.32
CA ARG A 280 -25.80 12.67 -15.81
C ARG A 280 -25.77 12.83 -17.33
N LYS A 281 -24.58 12.78 -17.97
CA LYS A 281 -24.45 12.85 -19.42
C LYS A 281 -25.00 11.58 -20.12
N ASN A 282 -24.96 10.42 -19.45
CA ASN A 282 -25.41 9.15 -19.99
C ASN A 282 -26.91 8.85 -19.74
N SER A 283 -27.60 9.69 -18.96
CA SER A 283 -29.03 9.52 -18.64
C SER A 283 -29.98 10.25 -19.61
N THR A 284 -29.47 10.85 -20.69
CA THR A 284 -30.26 11.67 -21.65
C THR A 284 -30.43 10.94 -22.98
N PHE A 285 -30.56 9.61 -22.98
CA PHE A 285 -31.00 8.81 -24.14
C PHE A 285 -32.13 7.89 -23.78
#